data_5a5dff41d66866c3a6b0fad4927c0ed7
#
_entry.id   5a5dff41d66866c3a6b0fad4927c0ed7
#
_cell.length_a   1.000
_cell.length_b   1.000
_cell.length_c   1.000
_cell.angle_alpha   90.00
_cell.angle_beta   90.00
_cell.angle_gamma   90.00
#
_symmetry.space_group_name_H-M   'P 1'
#
loop_
_entity.id
_entity.type
_entity.pdbx_description
1 polymer ?
#
loop_
_entity_poly.entity_id
_entity_poly.type
_entity_poly.pdbx_seq_one_letter_code
_entity_poly.pdbx_strand_id
1 'polypeptide(L)'
;MIKGFEQPQRTEPIERSHWQPMPAVAAGLIAGLVLLIVPHASPWEGLTSFTPAIMGRVVPASSGLGMIMVVVLHLALAVIYGGIVSFAVIKIREMGAVLVGGAVGLGIYLLNLGAVSLWFPGMRGNEVSVIVTHGVCGLIAAGAYRGLLRRKGSAPSDRTPPLAS
;
A
#
# COMPACT_ATOMS: atom_id res chain seq x y z
N MET A 1 -42.17 7.75 39.24
CA MET A 1 -41.54 8.05 37.96
C MET A 1 -40.03 7.97 38.16
N ILE A 2 -39.45 6.78 37.97
CA ILE A 2 -38.03 6.51 38.22
C ILE A 2 -37.32 6.65 36.87
N LYS A 3 -36.48 7.69 36.72
CA LYS A 3 -35.63 7.87 35.56
C LYS A 3 -34.63 6.73 35.51
N GLY A 4 -34.69 5.94 34.44
CA GLY A 4 -33.72 4.89 34.17
C GLY A 4 -32.31 5.46 34.12
N PHE A 5 -31.43 4.91 34.94
CA PHE A 5 -29.99 5.15 34.88
C PHE A 5 -29.48 4.56 33.56
N GLU A 6 -29.23 5.42 32.55
CA GLU A 6 -28.43 5.02 31.39
C GLU A 6 -27.05 4.62 31.91
N GLN A 7 -26.76 3.34 31.84
CA GLN A 7 -25.41 2.87 32.10
C GLN A 7 -24.47 3.50 31.05
N PRO A 8 -23.35 4.10 31.47
CA PRO A 8 -22.35 4.60 30.53
C PRO A 8 -21.89 3.43 29.67
N GLN A 9 -22.06 3.56 28.35
CA GLN A 9 -21.53 2.60 27.40
C GLN A 9 -20.05 2.36 27.72
N ARG A 10 -19.76 1.16 28.20
CA ARG A 10 -18.39 0.70 28.40
C ARG A 10 -17.69 0.82 27.05
N THR A 11 -16.83 1.83 26.90
CA THR A 11 -15.92 1.90 25.75
C THR A 11 -15.06 0.65 25.82
N GLU A 12 -15.39 -0.33 25.00
CA GLU A 12 -14.59 -1.54 24.83
C GLU A 12 -13.14 -1.08 24.56
N PRO A 13 -12.15 -1.70 25.23
CA PRO A 13 -10.76 -1.39 24.99
C PRO A 13 -10.49 -1.59 23.50
N ILE A 14 -9.91 -0.57 22.85
CA ILE A 14 -9.50 -0.66 21.45
C ILE A 14 -8.60 -1.88 21.34
N GLU A 15 -9.16 -2.96 20.83
CA GLU A 15 -8.46 -4.23 20.60
C GLU A 15 -7.19 -3.89 19.82
N ARG A 16 -6.03 -4.21 20.39
CA ARG A 16 -4.74 -3.86 19.80
C ARG A 16 -4.72 -4.39 18.39
N SER A 17 -4.82 -3.50 17.44
CA SER A 17 -4.85 -3.83 16.02
C SER A 17 -3.57 -4.58 15.67
N HIS A 18 -3.67 -5.90 15.51
CA HIS A 18 -2.58 -6.72 15.01
C HIS A 18 -2.44 -6.47 13.50
N TRP A 19 -1.19 -6.41 13.02
CA TRP A 19 -0.93 -6.32 11.60
C TRP A 19 -1.55 -7.50 10.85
N GLN A 20 -2.31 -7.21 9.81
CA GLN A 20 -3.01 -8.21 9.03
C GLN A 20 -2.40 -8.29 7.62
N PRO A 21 -1.80 -9.43 7.24
CA PRO A 21 -1.08 -9.55 5.96
C PRO A 21 -2.00 -9.42 4.74
N MET A 22 -3.18 -10.05 4.76
CA MET A 22 -4.08 -10.01 3.60
C MET A 22 -4.58 -8.60 3.25
N PRO A 23 -5.08 -7.78 4.20
CA PRO A 23 -5.37 -6.38 3.95
C PRO A 23 -4.14 -5.58 3.48
N ALA A 24 -2.93 -5.90 3.96
CA ALA A 24 -1.71 -5.22 3.54
C ALA A 24 -1.35 -5.54 2.08
N VAL A 25 -1.43 -6.80 1.67
CA VAL A 25 -1.24 -7.23 0.27
C VAL A 25 -2.29 -6.57 -0.62
N ALA A 26 -3.57 -6.61 -0.23
CA ALA A 26 -4.64 -5.98 -1.00
C ALA A 26 -4.44 -4.46 -1.14
N ALA A 27 -4.01 -3.78 -0.07
CA ALA A 27 -3.72 -2.35 -0.11
C ALA A 27 -2.56 -2.01 -1.06
N GLY A 28 -1.50 -2.81 -1.05
CA GLY A 28 -0.39 -2.69 -1.99
C GLY A 28 -0.83 -2.90 -3.44
N LEU A 29 -1.61 -3.93 -3.71
CA LEU A 29 -2.16 -4.19 -5.05
C LEU A 29 -3.06 -3.04 -5.53
N ILE A 30 -3.95 -2.52 -4.67
CA ILE A 30 -4.81 -1.37 -4.99
C ILE A 30 -3.94 -0.16 -5.37
N ALA A 31 -2.94 0.17 -4.56
CA ALA A 31 -2.04 1.29 -4.85
C ALA A 31 -1.26 1.06 -6.16
N GLY A 32 -0.73 -0.14 -6.38
CA GLY A 32 -0.02 -0.51 -7.60
C GLY A 32 -0.89 -0.40 -8.85
N LEU A 33 -2.11 -0.93 -8.80
CA LEU A 33 -3.05 -0.87 -9.93
C LEU A 33 -3.48 0.57 -10.26
N VAL A 34 -3.76 1.39 -9.23
CA VAL A 34 -4.11 2.81 -9.46
C VAL A 34 -2.97 3.53 -10.17
N LEU A 35 -1.72 3.30 -9.78
CA LEU A 35 -0.57 3.94 -10.39
C LEU A 35 -0.29 3.44 -11.82
N LEU A 36 -0.69 2.22 -12.17
CA LEU A 36 -0.60 1.75 -13.56
C LEU A 36 -1.59 2.47 -14.49
N ILE A 37 -2.73 2.93 -13.96
CA ILE A 37 -3.79 3.58 -14.74
C ILE A 37 -3.52 5.08 -14.92
N VAL A 38 -2.77 5.71 -14.00
CA VAL A 38 -2.48 7.15 -14.06
C VAL A 38 -1.36 7.44 -15.06
N PRO A 39 -1.64 8.11 -16.21
CA PRO A 39 -0.70 8.20 -17.33
C PRO A 39 0.61 8.93 -17.04
N HIS A 40 0.57 9.91 -16.12
CA HIS A 40 1.73 10.76 -15.81
C HIS A 40 2.53 10.31 -14.59
N ALA A 41 2.03 9.31 -13.85
CA ALA A 41 2.74 8.68 -12.75
C ALA A 41 3.38 7.35 -13.19
N SER A 42 3.59 7.19 -14.49
CA SER A 42 3.96 5.93 -15.11
C SER A 42 5.25 5.37 -14.54
N PRO A 43 5.22 4.22 -13.85
CA PRO A 43 6.41 3.51 -13.45
C PRO A 43 7.17 2.93 -14.67
N TRP A 44 6.57 3.02 -15.87
CA TRP A 44 7.06 2.41 -17.08
C TRP A 44 8.47 2.85 -17.45
N GLU A 45 8.76 4.15 -17.36
CA GLU A 45 10.09 4.68 -17.71
C GLU A 45 11.19 4.16 -16.79
N GLY A 46 10.93 4.13 -15.48
CA GLY A 46 11.89 3.63 -14.50
C GLY A 46 12.05 2.10 -14.57
N LEU A 47 10.94 1.36 -14.55
CA LEU A 47 10.95 -0.10 -14.51
C LEU A 47 11.44 -0.72 -15.82
N THR A 48 11.15 -0.12 -16.98
CA THR A 48 11.65 -0.62 -18.26
C THR A 48 13.18 -0.55 -18.35
N SER A 49 13.79 0.40 -17.65
CA SER A 49 15.26 0.50 -17.57
C SER A 49 15.89 -0.60 -16.71
N PHE A 50 15.16 -1.11 -15.69
CA PHE A 50 15.65 -2.18 -14.81
C PHE A 50 15.40 -3.59 -15.34
N THR A 51 14.38 -3.77 -16.18
CA THR A 51 13.98 -5.10 -16.65
C THR A 51 15.11 -5.88 -17.32
N PRO A 52 15.93 -5.27 -18.21
CA PRO A 52 17.07 -5.97 -18.81
C PRO A 52 18.16 -6.35 -17.81
N ALA A 53 18.42 -5.50 -16.82
CA ALA A 53 19.48 -5.73 -15.83
C ALA A 53 19.13 -6.87 -14.87
N ILE A 54 17.86 -6.99 -14.46
CA ILE A 54 17.39 -8.02 -13.52
C ILE A 54 17.42 -9.39 -14.18
N MET A 55 17.19 -9.50 -15.49
CA MET A 55 17.10 -10.77 -16.18
C MET A 55 18.39 -11.25 -16.86
N GLY A 56 19.43 -10.45 -16.86
CA GLY A 56 20.68 -10.76 -17.56
C GLY A 56 20.51 -10.95 -19.10
N ARG A 57 19.35 -10.58 -19.64
CA ARG A 57 19.02 -10.62 -21.06
C ARG A 57 18.47 -9.28 -21.50
N VAL A 58 18.92 -8.81 -22.66
CA VAL A 58 18.34 -7.64 -23.31
C VAL A 58 16.97 -8.05 -23.89
N VAL A 59 15.93 -7.96 -23.07
CA VAL A 59 14.54 -8.11 -23.54
C VAL A 59 14.06 -6.71 -23.89
N PRO A 60 13.67 -6.44 -25.15
CA PRO A 60 13.15 -5.13 -25.51
C PRO A 60 11.91 -4.82 -24.65
N ALA A 61 11.90 -3.65 -24.01
CA ALA A 61 10.76 -3.22 -23.20
C ALA A 61 9.44 -3.15 -24.00
N SER A 62 9.55 -2.97 -25.33
CA SER A 62 8.44 -2.98 -26.28
C SER A 62 7.89 -4.38 -26.61
N SER A 63 8.57 -5.47 -26.19
CA SER A 63 8.07 -6.83 -26.41
C SER A 63 6.92 -7.13 -25.41
N GLY A 64 5.94 -7.94 -25.83
CA GLY A 64 4.87 -8.36 -24.93
C GLY A 64 5.37 -9.01 -23.63
N LEU A 65 6.46 -9.78 -23.71
CA LEU A 65 7.11 -10.37 -22.54
C LEU A 65 7.73 -9.30 -21.65
N GLY A 66 8.42 -8.30 -22.20
CA GLY A 66 8.98 -7.17 -21.46
C GLY A 66 7.91 -6.40 -20.68
N MET A 67 6.77 -6.14 -21.31
CA MET A 67 5.62 -5.47 -20.68
C MET A 67 5.03 -6.29 -19.52
N ILE A 68 4.82 -7.59 -19.71
CA ILE A 68 4.32 -8.45 -18.64
C ILE A 68 5.27 -8.43 -17.44
N MET A 69 6.56 -8.48 -17.68
CA MET A 69 7.56 -8.47 -16.62
C MET A 69 7.60 -7.15 -15.85
N VAL A 70 7.47 -6.03 -16.55
CA VAL A 70 7.36 -4.70 -15.91
C VAL A 70 6.13 -4.65 -15.00
N VAL A 71 4.97 -5.14 -15.47
CA VAL A 71 3.76 -5.20 -14.65
C VAL A 71 3.94 -6.08 -13.42
N VAL A 72 4.48 -7.28 -13.60
CA VAL A 72 4.71 -8.22 -12.49
C VAL A 72 5.67 -7.62 -11.47
N LEU A 73 6.78 -7.05 -11.91
CA LEU A 73 7.76 -6.40 -11.03
C LEU A 73 7.13 -5.22 -10.28
N HIS A 74 6.37 -4.36 -11.00
CA HIS A 74 5.68 -3.23 -10.39
C HIS A 74 4.70 -3.67 -9.30
N LEU A 75 3.87 -4.68 -9.58
CA LEU A 75 2.90 -5.19 -8.60
C LEU A 75 3.59 -5.88 -7.42
N ALA A 76 4.68 -6.61 -7.65
CA ALA A 76 5.47 -7.21 -6.58
C ALA A 76 6.05 -6.15 -5.64
N LEU A 77 6.64 -5.09 -6.20
CA LEU A 77 7.15 -3.95 -5.42
C LEU A 77 6.01 -3.22 -4.69
N ALA A 78 4.86 -3.03 -5.35
CA ALA A 78 3.70 -2.39 -4.72
C ALA A 78 3.18 -3.19 -3.51
N VAL A 79 3.18 -4.53 -3.57
CA VAL A 79 2.84 -5.40 -2.44
C VAL A 79 3.84 -5.23 -1.29
N ILE A 80 5.14 -5.22 -1.58
CA ILE A 80 6.19 -5.03 -0.58
C ILE A 80 6.03 -3.65 0.09
N TYR A 81 5.88 -2.60 -0.70
CA TYR A 81 5.70 -1.23 -0.20
C TYR A 81 4.40 -1.07 0.57
N GLY A 82 3.31 -1.66 0.08
CA GLY A 82 2.04 -1.72 0.78
C GLY A 82 2.16 -2.40 2.14
N GLY A 83 2.94 -3.47 2.23
CA GLY A 83 3.27 -4.15 3.49
C GLY A 83 4.01 -3.24 4.47
N ILE A 84 5.05 -2.55 4.02
CA ILE A 84 5.84 -1.60 4.83
C ILE A 84 4.95 -0.45 5.32
N VAL A 85 4.17 0.18 4.43
CA VAL A 85 3.25 1.26 4.78
C VAL A 85 2.21 0.78 5.79
N SER A 86 1.59 -0.38 5.56
CA SER A 86 0.57 -0.97 6.44
C SER A 86 1.12 -1.23 7.83
N PHE A 87 2.34 -1.73 7.93
CA PHE A 87 3.03 -1.94 9.21
C PHE A 87 3.28 -0.61 9.94
N ALA A 88 3.72 0.42 9.22
CA ALA A 88 3.99 1.74 9.79
C ALA A 88 2.72 2.41 10.34
N VAL A 89 1.57 2.23 9.68
CA VAL A 89 0.33 2.95 10.02
C VAL A 89 -0.62 2.19 10.96
N ILE A 90 -0.30 0.94 11.33
CA ILE A 90 -1.23 0.08 12.08
C ILE A 90 -1.73 0.69 13.38
N LYS A 91 -0.88 1.41 14.11
CA LYS A 91 -1.19 2.01 15.42
C LYS A 91 -1.63 3.49 15.32
N ILE A 92 -1.70 4.04 14.11
CA ILE A 92 -1.95 5.47 13.89
C ILE A 92 -3.43 5.70 13.60
N ARG A 93 -4.01 6.78 14.15
CA ARG A 93 -5.40 7.17 13.86
C ARG A 93 -5.54 7.53 12.38
N GLU A 94 -6.75 7.39 11.85
CA GLU A 94 -7.05 7.39 10.41
C GLU A 94 -6.45 8.54 9.60
N MET A 95 -6.71 9.80 9.99
CA MET A 95 -6.13 10.96 9.27
C MET A 95 -4.60 10.96 9.33
N GLY A 96 -4.04 10.66 10.51
CA GLY A 96 -2.60 10.54 10.68
C GLY A 96 -2.00 9.38 9.88
N ALA A 97 -2.74 8.26 9.75
CA ALA A 97 -2.28 7.10 9.01
C ALA A 97 -2.03 7.40 7.53
N VAL A 98 -2.91 8.17 6.89
CA VAL A 98 -2.75 8.57 5.48
C VAL A 98 -1.51 9.45 5.31
N LEU A 99 -1.34 10.46 6.17
CA LEU A 99 -0.17 11.36 6.10
C LEU A 99 1.14 10.60 6.35
N VAL A 100 1.17 9.74 7.36
CA VAL A 100 2.34 8.89 7.65
C VAL A 100 2.60 7.92 6.49
N GLY A 101 1.55 7.37 5.87
CA GLY A 101 1.68 6.55 4.67
C GLY A 101 2.39 7.29 3.54
N GLY A 102 2.00 8.54 3.27
CA GLY A 102 2.69 9.40 2.31
C GLY A 102 4.15 9.66 2.67
N ALA A 103 4.44 9.97 3.93
CA ALA A 103 5.81 10.17 4.42
C ALA A 103 6.67 8.89 4.30
N VAL A 104 6.10 7.71 4.61
CA VAL A 104 6.75 6.41 4.40
C VAL A 104 7.02 6.16 2.92
N GLY A 105 6.07 6.49 2.04
CA GLY A 105 6.26 6.41 0.59
C GLY A 105 7.44 7.27 0.11
N LEU A 106 7.57 8.50 0.61
CA LEU A 106 8.73 9.35 0.34
C LEU A 106 10.03 8.76 0.91
N GLY A 107 9.99 8.16 2.11
CA GLY A 107 11.13 7.44 2.68
C GLY A 107 11.59 6.27 1.80
N ILE A 108 10.65 5.50 1.25
CA ILE A 108 10.92 4.42 0.29
C ILE A 108 11.58 4.98 -0.98
N TYR A 109 11.11 6.14 -1.48
CA TYR A 109 11.76 6.81 -2.59
C TYR A 109 13.24 7.11 -2.31
N LEU A 110 13.54 7.67 -1.14
CA LEU A 110 14.93 7.99 -0.77
C LEU A 110 15.80 6.73 -0.69
N LEU A 111 15.26 5.62 -0.16
CA LEU A 111 15.96 4.33 -0.13
C LEU A 111 16.20 3.79 -1.55
N ASN A 112 15.21 3.88 -2.42
CA ASN A 112 15.33 3.47 -3.82
C ASN A 112 16.36 4.34 -4.56
N LEU A 113 16.32 5.65 -4.36
CA LEU A 113 17.29 6.57 -4.94
C LEU A 113 18.72 6.24 -4.50
N GLY A 114 18.91 5.95 -3.20
CA GLY A 114 20.21 5.53 -2.67
C GLY A 114 20.67 4.23 -3.32
N ALA A 115 19.80 3.21 -3.39
CA ALA A 115 20.12 1.92 -4.00
C ALA A 115 20.46 2.08 -5.50
N VAL A 116 19.66 2.84 -6.24
CA VAL A 116 19.92 3.11 -7.68
C VAL A 116 21.24 3.86 -7.88
N SER A 117 21.52 4.85 -7.06
CA SER A 117 22.76 5.63 -7.17
C SER A 117 24.01 4.80 -6.90
N LEU A 118 23.91 3.80 -6.00
CA LEU A 118 25.04 2.92 -5.65
C LEU A 118 25.27 1.81 -6.67
N TRP A 119 24.20 1.20 -7.18
CA TRP A 119 24.31 0.00 -8.02
C TRP A 119 24.14 0.25 -9.50
N PHE A 120 23.49 1.36 -9.88
CA PHE A 120 23.21 1.72 -11.27
C PHE A 120 23.50 3.19 -11.53
N PRO A 121 24.78 3.64 -11.37
CA PRO A 121 25.16 5.02 -11.62
C PRO A 121 24.86 5.40 -13.08
N GLY A 122 24.05 6.43 -13.28
CA GLY A 122 23.61 6.89 -14.60
C GLY A 122 22.15 6.57 -14.95
N MET A 123 21.49 5.70 -14.21
CA MET A 123 20.03 5.49 -14.33
C MET A 123 19.28 6.52 -13.47
N ARG A 124 19.08 7.72 -13.98
CA ARG A 124 18.22 8.73 -13.37
C ARG A 124 17.05 8.98 -14.28
N GLY A 125 15.84 8.76 -13.74
CA GLY A 125 14.58 9.10 -14.40
C GLY A 125 14.12 10.53 -14.08
N ASN A 126 12.88 10.85 -14.42
CA ASN A 126 12.24 12.09 -13.99
C ASN A 126 11.99 12.05 -12.48
N GLU A 127 12.92 12.60 -11.70
CA GLU A 127 12.91 12.52 -10.23
C GLU A 127 11.62 13.09 -9.62
N VAL A 128 11.06 14.15 -10.18
CA VAL A 128 9.82 14.76 -9.67
C VAL A 128 8.63 13.79 -9.81
N SER A 129 8.49 13.15 -10.96
CA SER A 129 7.43 12.17 -11.19
C SER A 129 7.56 10.97 -10.23
N VAL A 130 8.79 10.50 -10.02
CA VAL A 130 9.05 9.35 -9.15
C VAL A 130 8.77 9.69 -7.68
N ILE A 131 9.16 10.89 -7.20
CA ILE A 131 8.84 11.38 -5.85
C ILE A 131 7.33 11.41 -5.63
N VAL A 132 6.60 12.06 -6.54
CA VAL A 132 5.13 12.18 -6.44
C VAL A 132 4.49 10.79 -6.45
N THR A 133 4.93 9.90 -7.33
CA THR A 133 4.41 8.53 -7.42
C THR A 133 4.59 7.77 -6.11
N HIS A 134 5.75 7.84 -5.45
CA HIS A 134 5.99 7.16 -4.18
C HIS A 134 5.17 7.77 -3.04
N GLY A 135 5.06 9.09 -2.97
CA GLY A 135 4.19 9.75 -2.00
C GLY A 135 2.73 9.34 -2.16
N VAL A 136 2.19 9.41 -3.38
CA VAL A 136 0.81 9.01 -3.70
C VAL A 136 0.58 7.52 -3.44
N CYS A 137 1.54 6.65 -3.79
CA CYS A 137 1.47 5.22 -3.48
C CYS A 137 1.30 4.99 -1.97
N GLY A 138 2.09 5.68 -1.16
CA GLY A 138 2.02 5.59 0.30
C GLY A 138 0.68 6.07 0.85
N LEU A 139 0.13 7.18 0.34
CA LEU A 139 -1.19 7.70 0.72
C LEU A 139 -2.30 6.68 0.39
N ILE A 140 -2.32 6.14 -0.83
CA ILE A 140 -3.33 5.18 -1.29
C ILE A 140 -3.22 3.88 -0.50
N ALA A 141 -2.02 3.34 -0.31
CA ALA A 141 -1.81 2.10 0.43
C ALA A 141 -2.28 2.22 1.89
N ALA A 142 -1.96 3.33 2.56
CA ALA A 142 -2.41 3.58 3.93
C ALA A 142 -3.93 3.72 4.02
N GLY A 143 -4.55 4.49 3.12
CA GLY A 143 -6.01 4.66 3.05
C GLY A 143 -6.73 3.35 2.77
N ALA A 144 -6.27 2.57 1.79
CA ALA A 144 -6.82 1.27 1.43
C ALA A 144 -6.71 0.28 2.60
N TYR A 145 -5.54 0.18 3.25
CA TYR A 145 -5.34 -0.70 4.40
C TYR A 145 -6.33 -0.39 5.53
N ARG A 146 -6.46 0.88 5.91
CA ARG A 146 -7.39 1.31 6.96
C ARG A 146 -8.84 1.04 6.58
N GLY A 147 -9.22 1.30 5.32
CA GLY A 147 -10.56 1.01 4.81
C GLY A 147 -10.92 -0.48 4.84
N LEU A 148 -9.96 -1.35 4.50
CA LEU A 148 -10.14 -2.80 4.54
C LEU A 148 -10.29 -3.33 5.98
N LEU A 149 -9.53 -2.78 6.94
CA LEU A 149 -9.67 -3.14 8.35
C LEU A 149 -11.03 -2.76 8.91
N ARG A 150 -11.58 -1.59 8.56
CA ARG A 150 -12.93 -1.17 8.98
C ARG A 150 -14.00 -2.14 8.49
N ARG A 151 -13.95 -2.52 7.21
CA ARG A 151 -14.94 -3.44 6.62
C ARG A 151 -14.98 -4.77 7.36
N LYS A 152 -13.82 -5.27 7.79
CA LYS A 152 -13.74 -6.52 8.57
C LYS A 152 -14.40 -6.39 9.95
N GLY A 153 -14.20 -5.26 10.63
CA GLY A 153 -14.81 -5.01 11.95
C GLY A 153 -16.33 -4.75 11.90
N SER A 154 -16.86 -4.37 10.71
CA SER A 154 -18.28 -4.07 10.52
C SER A 154 -19.08 -5.26 9.98
N ALA A 155 -18.46 -6.42 9.73
CA ALA A 155 -19.18 -7.62 9.33
C ALA A 155 -20.12 -8.03 10.49
N PRO A 156 -21.46 -8.22 10.25
CA PRO A 156 -22.38 -8.67 11.28
C PRO A 156 -21.82 -9.96 11.87
N SER A 157 -21.63 -10.00 13.20
CA SER A 157 -21.39 -11.28 13.85
C SER A 157 -22.64 -12.12 13.58
N ASP A 158 -22.44 -13.27 12.97
CA ASP A 158 -23.48 -14.27 12.71
C ASP A 158 -23.94 -14.81 14.08
N ARG A 159 -24.65 -13.93 14.82
CA ARG A 159 -25.33 -14.32 16.05
C ARG A 159 -26.58 -15.07 15.61
N THR A 160 -26.42 -16.35 15.36
CA THR A 160 -27.57 -17.27 15.40
C THR A 160 -28.32 -16.99 16.70
N PRO A 161 -29.57 -16.53 16.65
CA PRO A 161 -30.34 -16.36 17.88
C PRO A 161 -30.40 -17.72 18.58
N PRO A 162 -30.25 -17.79 19.92
CA PRO A 162 -30.41 -19.05 20.63
C PRO A 162 -31.80 -19.57 20.33
N LEU A 163 -31.87 -20.81 19.80
CA LEU A 163 -33.12 -21.53 19.60
C LEU A 163 -33.81 -21.58 20.96
N ALA A 164 -34.93 -20.83 21.10
CA ALA A 164 -35.81 -20.95 22.27
C ALA A 164 -36.38 -22.36 22.28
N SER A 165 -35.92 -23.17 23.24
CA SER A 165 -36.46 -24.49 23.61
C SER A 165 -37.60 -24.33 24.55
#